data_f314b828d407078ddaf701e7bc48a4ee
#
_entry.id   f314b828d407078ddaf701e7bc48a4ee
#
_cell.length_a   1.000
_cell.length_b   1.000
_cell.length_c   1.000
_cell.angle_alpha   90.00
_cell.angle_beta   90.00
_cell.angle_gamma   90.00
#
_symmetry.space_group_name_H-M   'P 1'
#
loop_
_entity.id
_entity.type
_entity.pdbx_description
1 polymer ?
#
loop_
_entity_poly.entity_id
_entity_poly.type
_entity_poly.pdbx_seq_one_letter_code
_entity_poly.pdbx_strand_id
1 'polypeptide(L)'
;MRYLLGARVRPERRAELLRALEDGTFGAGFPYGDLGEVLGAGRVDASGTIRWVEVCYCREYYGVAMHEELPYLEEYLTDIEVADARSPRYCKGYPECNDCPCTRKVRFGGEPLLDHLRRTVAQPGTGVSGEGRATRWLGWRGRITAEEARMTPG
;
A
#
# COMPACT_ATOMS: atom_id res chain seq x y z
N MET A 1 12.75 -1.38 5.68
CA MET A 1 12.44 0.09 5.85
C MET A 1 10.94 0.31 5.89
N ARG A 2 10.46 1.52 6.20
CA ARG A 2 9.04 1.85 6.23
C ARG A 2 8.66 2.70 5.02
N TYR A 3 7.56 2.33 4.39
CA TYR A 3 7.04 2.99 3.20
C TYR A 3 5.60 3.44 3.43
N LEU A 4 5.24 4.56 2.80
CA LEU A 4 3.85 4.98 2.65
C LEU A 4 3.39 4.52 1.28
N LEU A 5 2.34 3.72 1.25
CA LEU A 5 1.75 3.25 0.01
C LEU A 5 0.43 3.94 -0.28
N GLY A 6 0.18 4.14 -1.56
CA GLY A 6 -1.08 4.57 -2.14
C GLY A 6 -1.42 3.66 -3.31
N ALA A 7 -2.70 3.25 -3.43
CA ALA A 7 -3.15 2.41 -4.54
C ALA A 7 -4.67 2.52 -4.73
N ARG A 8 -5.18 1.94 -5.82
CA ARG A 8 -6.60 1.77 -6.08
C ARG A 8 -6.94 0.29 -6.24
N VAL A 9 -8.11 -0.12 -5.75
CA VAL A 9 -8.59 -1.48 -6.00
C VAL A 9 -9.00 -1.62 -7.46
N ARG A 10 -8.54 -2.68 -8.12
CA ARG A 10 -9.04 -3.08 -9.44
C ARG A 10 -10.54 -3.40 -9.32
N PRO A 11 -11.43 -2.71 -10.07
CA PRO A 11 -12.87 -2.90 -9.91
C PRO A 11 -13.31 -4.36 -10.05
N GLU A 12 -12.71 -5.07 -10.99
CA GLU A 12 -12.99 -6.48 -11.31
C GLU A 12 -12.51 -7.45 -10.23
N ARG A 13 -11.51 -7.05 -9.43
CA ARG A 13 -10.92 -7.88 -8.36
C ARG A 13 -11.46 -7.57 -6.96
N ARG A 14 -12.38 -6.61 -6.85
CA ARG A 14 -12.87 -6.09 -5.56
C ARG A 14 -13.48 -7.16 -4.66
N ALA A 15 -14.35 -8.00 -5.22
CA ALA A 15 -15.00 -9.05 -4.45
C ALA A 15 -14.03 -10.17 -4.01
N GLU A 16 -13.01 -10.43 -4.82
CA GLU A 16 -11.98 -11.40 -4.49
C GLU A 16 -11.03 -10.86 -3.41
N LEU A 17 -10.63 -9.58 -3.54
CA LEU A 17 -9.83 -8.93 -2.51
C LEU A 17 -10.54 -8.94 -1.15
N LEU A 18 -11.84 -8.60 -1.13
CA LEU A 18 -12.62 -8.65 0.11
C LEU A 18 -12.56 -10.04 0.74
N ARG A 19 -12.85 -11.08 -0.02
CA ARG A 19 -12.78 -12.48 0.47
C ARG A 19 -11.39 -12.83 0.97
N ALA A 20 -10.35 -12.53 0.17
CA ALA A 20 -8.97 -12.85 0.53
C ALA A 20 -8.53 -12.19 1.84
N LEU A 21 -8.97 -10.94 2.09
CA LEU A 21 -8.68 -10.24 3.34
C LEU A 21 -9.49 -10.79 4.52
N GLU A 22 -10.78 -11.14 4.32
CA GLU A 22 -11.63 -11.71 5.37
C GLU A 22 -11.22 -13.13 5.75
N ASP A 23 -10.82 -13.92 4.78
CA ASP A 23 -10.38 -15.31 4.98
C ASP A 23 -8.91 -15.41 5.41
N GLY A 24 -8.17 -14.29 5.44
CA GLY A 24 -6.74 -14.25 5.78
C GLY A 24 -5.86 -14.94 4.73
N THR A 25 -6.33 -15.07 3.48
CA THR A 25 -5.60 -15.72 2.38
C THR A 25 -4.84 -14.73 1.49
N PHE A 26 -5.07 -13.43 1.67
CA PHE A 26 -4.32 -12.41 0.95
C PHE A 26 -2.83 -12.50 1.30
N GLY A 27 -1.99 -12.59 0.26
CA GLY A 27 -0.54 -12.79 0.45
C GLY A 27 -0.18 -14.20 0.93
N ALA A 28 -1.05 -15.20 0.75
CA ALA A 28 -0.73 -16.58 1.09
C ALA A 28 0.54 -17.03 0.34
N GLY A 29 1.54 -17.49 1.11
CA GLY A 29 2.87 -17.80 0.59
C GLY A 29 3.88 -16.65 0.68
N PHE A 30 3.47 -15.46 1.08
CA PHE A 30 4.39 -14.38 1.41
C PHE A 30 5.18 -14.73 2.69
N PRO A 31 6.53 -14.61 2.68
CA PRO A 31 7.35 -15.16 3.74
C PRO A 31 7.12 -14.59 5.13
N TYR A 32 6.64 -13.34 5.20
CA TYR A 32 6.53 -12.59 6.45
C TYR A 32 5.10 -12.54 7.03
N GLY A 33 4.11 -13.04 6.30
CA GLY A 33 2.79 -13.42 6.81
C GLY A 33 1.80 -12.31 7.18
N ASP A 34 2.19 -11.04 7.16
CA ASP A 34 1.37 -9.92 7.64
C ASP A 34 0.80 -8.99 6.56
N LEU A 35 1.10 -9.26 5.29
CA LEU A 35 0.72 -8.39 4.17
C LEU A 35 -0.80 -8.11 4.12
N GLY A 36 -1.63 -9.14 4.38
CA GLY A 36 -3.09 -9.00 4.41
C GLY A 36 -3.58 -8.16 5.59
N GLU A 37 -2.98 -8.33 6.77
CA GLU A 37 -3.33 -7.56 7.96
C GLU A 37 -2.99 -6.09 7.77
N VAL A 38 -1.79 -5.82 7.25
CA VAL A 38 -1.28 -4.46 7.03
C VAL A 38 -2.12 -3.73 5.97
N LEU A 39 -2.43 -4.37 4.84
CA LEU A 39 -3.32 -3.82 3.82
C LEU A 39 -4.74 -3.61 4.37
N GLY A 40 -5.27 -4.60 5.10
CA GLY A 40 -6.61 -4.54 5.70
C GLY A 40 -6.80 -3.38 6.66
N ALA A 41 -5.73 -2.95 7.34
CA ALA A 41 -5.71 -1.76 8.18
C ALA A 41 -5.68 -0.44 7.39
N GLY A 42 -5.56 -0.48 6.07
CA GLY A 42 -5.53 0.67 5.18
C GLY A 42 -6.80 1.52 5.24
N ARG A 43 -6.67 2.77 4.79
CA ARG A 43 -7.76 3.74 4.74
C ARG A 43 -8.02 4.18 3.30
N VAL A 44 -9.28 4.25 2.93
CA VAL A 44 -9.72 4.70 1.59
C VAL A 44 -10.21 6.14 1.69
N ASP A 45 -9.57 7.04 0.96
CA ASP A 45 -9.98 8.44 0.91
C ASP A 45 -11.16 8.69 -0.06
N ALA A 46 -11.65 9.93 -0.10
CA ALA A 46 -12.77 10.31 -0.96
C ALA A 46 -12.51 10.12 -2.47
N SER A 47 -11.24 10.01 -2.88
CA SER A 47 -10.86 9.73 -4.27
C SER A 47 -10.85 8.23 -4.60
N GLY A 48 -11.08 7.37 -3.61
CA GLY A 48 -10.98 5.92 -3.75
C GLY A 48 -9.54 5.40 -3.66
N THR A 49 -8.59 6.22 -3.21
CA THR A 49 -7.21 5.81 -3.01
C THR A 49 -7.04 5.21 -1.62
N ILE A 50 -6.56 3.98 -1.57
CA ILE A 50 -6.16 3.30 -0.33
C ILE A 50 -4.80 3.85 0.10
N ARG A 51 -4.61 4.04 1.41
CA ARG A 51 -3.33 4.43 2.00
C ARG A 51 -3.02 3.60 3.21
N TRP A 52 -1.77 3.13 3.27
CA TRP A 52 -1.27 2.35 4.41
C TRP A 52 0.22 2.53 4.60
N VAL A 53 0.76 1.98 5.67
CA VAL A 53 2.20 1.92 5.96
C VAL A 53 2.63 0.48 5.82
N GLU A 54 3.68 0.24 5.05
CA GLU A 54 4.31 -1.07 4.91
C GLU A 54 5.72 -1.08 5.49
N VAL A 55 6.14 -2.22 6.00
CA VAL A 55 7.53 -2.46 6.44
C VAL A 55 8.14 -3.48 5.51
N CYS A 56 9.13 -3.07 4.73
CA CYS A 56 9.80 -3.92 3.77
C CYS A 56 11.32 -3.74 3.87
N TYR A 57 12.04 -4.84 3.75
CA TYR A 57 13.51 -4.86 3.76
C TYR A 57 14.11 -5.21 2.39
N CYS A 58 13.27 -5.32 1.36
CA CYS A 58 13.69 -5.68 0.01
C CYS A 58 14.82 -4.79 -0.53
N ARG A 59 14.79 -3.50 -0.21
CA ARG A 59 15.82 -2.57 -0.67
C ARG A 59 17.19 -2.88 -0.12
N GLU A 60 17.27 -3.39 1.11
CA GLU A 60 18.52 -3.80 1.76
C GLU A 60 19.13 -5.06 1.14
N TYR A 61 18.28 -5.95 0.62
CA TYR A 61 18.70 -7.24 0.04
C TYR A 61 18.79 -7.23 -1.48
N TYR A 62 17.85 -6.52 -2.14
CA TYR A 62 17.69 -6.54 -3.60
C TYR A 62 17.95 -5.18 -4.25
N GLY A 63 18.23 -4.13 -3.48
CA GLY A 63 18.39 -2.76 -3.98
C GLY A 63 17.08 -2.07 -4.37
N VAL A 64 15.95 -2.79 -4.36
CA VAL A 64 14.64 -2.33 -4.82
C VAL A 64 13.61 -2.43 -3.71
N ALA A 65 12.83 -1.35 -3.49
CA ALA A 65 11.76 -1.34 -2.49
C ALA A 65 10.59 -2.22 -2.95
N MET A 66 9.96 -2.91 -2.00
CA MET A 66 8.73 -3.67 -2.22
C MET A 66 8.84 -4.78 -3.29
N HIS A 67 10.04 -5.31 -3.50
CA HIS A 67 10.30 -6.31 -4.56
C HIS A 67 9.47 -7.58 -4.38
N GLU A 68 9.32 -8.04 -3.15
CA GLU A 68 8.60 -9.29 -2.84
C GLU A 68 7.10 -9.05 -2.67
N GLU A 69 6.68 -7.87 -2.22
CA GLU A 69 5.29 -7.53 -1.93
C GLU A 69 4.49 -7.14 -3.18
N LEU A 70 5.14 -6.42 -4.11
CA LEU A 70 4.47 -5.88 -5.31
C LEU A 70 3.69 -6.92 -6.12
N PRO A 71 4.19 -8.14 -6.38
CA PRO A 71 3.43 -9.13 -7.14
C PRO A 71 2.07 -9.48 -6.51
N TYR A 72 2.00 -9.57 -5.18
CA TYR A 72 0.75 -9.85 -4.45
C TYR A 72 -0.19 -8.64 -4.48
N LEU A 73 0.35 -7.45 -4.34
CA LEU A 73 -0.44 -6.21 -4.37
C LEU A 73 -1.01 -5.96 -5.77
N GLU A 74 -0.22 -6.14 -6.82
CA GLU A 74 -0.62 -5.88 -8.21
C GLU A 74 -1.69 -6.84 -8.73
N GLU A 75 -1.88 -7.97 -8.11
CA GLU A 75 -2.99 -8.87 -8.43
C GLU A 75 -4.35 -8.18 -8.21
N TYR A 76 -4.46 -7.36 -7.18
CA TYR A 76 -5.71 -6.74 -6.74
C TYR A 76 -5.75 -5.22 -6.86
N LEU A 77 -4.58 -4.60 -6.96
CA LEU A 77 -4.43 -3.14 -6.91
C LEU A 77 -3.81 -2.60 -8.20
N THR A 78 -4.09 -1.34 -8.48
CA THR A 78 -3.50 -0.53 -9.57
C THR A 78 -3.05 0.81 -9.02
N ASP A 79 -2.31 1.58 -9.83
CA ASP A 79 -1.79 2.91 -9.47
C ASP A 79 -0.99 2.88 -8.15
N ILE A 80 -0.17 1.83 -7.98
CA ILE A 80 0.60 1.65 -6.75
C ILE A 80 1.72 2.69 -6.69
N GLU A 81 1.64 3.56 -5.70
CA GLU A 81 2.68 4.53 -5.36
C GLU A 81 3.40 4.08 -4.09
N VAL A 82 4.73 4.08 -4.13
CA VAL A 82 5.59 3.76 -2.98
C VAL A 82 6.41 4.99 -2.62
N ALA A 83 6.25 5.49 -1.41
CA ALA A 83 7.01 6.63 -0.91
C ALA A 83 7.77 6.25 0.37
N ASP A 84 9.04 6.64 0.45
CA ASP A 84 9.86 6.43 1.63
C ASP A 84 9.29 7.22 2.82
N ALA A 85 8.91 6.52 3.89
CA ALA A 85 8.35 7.11 5.09
C ALA A 85 9.42 7.58 6.08
N ARG A 86 10.70 7.43 5.75
CA ARG A 86 11.78 7.77 6.65
C ARG A 86 11.85 9.28 6.91
N SER A 87 12.11 9.61 8.16
CA SER A 87 12.53 10.96 8.50
C SER A 87 14.04 11.11 8.24
N PRO A 88 14.48 11.98 7.31
CA PRO A 88 15.90 12.17 7.04
C PRO A 88 16.71 12.55 8.27
N ARG A 89 16.05 13.17 9.26
CA ARG A 89 16.69 13.66 10.49
C ARG A 89 16.84 12.58 11.57
N TYR A 90 15.92 11.61 11.64
CA TYR A 90 15.84 10.68 12.77
C TYR A 90 15.94 9.21 12.36
N CYS A 91 15.99 8.92 11.08
CA CYS A 91 16.08 7.55 10.61
C CYS A 91 17.47 6.98 10.86
N LYS A 92 17.51 5.88 11.60
CA LYS A 92 18.75 5.13 11.85
C LYS A 92 19.01 4.06 10.77
N GLY A 93 18.00 3.76 9.96
CA GLY A 93 18.10 2.73 8.93
C GLY A 93 17.83 1.31 9.46
N TYR A 94 18.17 0.33 8.63
CA TYR A 94 18.13 -1.08 9.00
C TYR A 94 19.32 -1.40 9.94
N PRO A 95 19.16 -2.28 10.97
CA PRO A 95 17.95 -3.05 11.33
C PRO A 95 16.97 -2.33 12.27
N GLU A 96 17.25 -1.13 12.71
CA GLU A 96 16.46 -0.42 13.74
C GLU A 96 15.09 0.03 13.22
N CYS A 97 14.84 -0.07 11.91
CA CYS A 97 13.54 0.28 11.31
C CYS A 97 12.38 -0.54 11.86
N ASN A 98 12.60 -1.79 12.24
CA ASN A 98 11.55 -2.67 12.74
C ASN A 98 10.85 -2.06 13.95
N ASP A 99 11.61 -1.58 14.92
CA ASP A 99 11.08 -1.01 16.16
C ASP A 99 10.93 0.51 16.12
N CYS A 100 11.22 1.13 14.97
CA CYS A 100 11.24 2.57 14.83
C CYS A 100 9.82 3.17 14.91
N PRO A 101 9.59 4.17 15.77
CA PRO A 101 8.28 4.81 15.89
C PRO A 101 7.99 5.86 14.80
N CYS A 102 8.81 5.96 13.75
CA CYS A 102 8.75 7.04 12.78
C CYS A 102 7.39 7.19 12.08
N THR A 103 6.65 6.11 11.92
CA THR A 103 5.30 6.10 11.32
C THR A 103 4.16 6.10 12.33
N ARG A 104 4.42 6.03 13.63
CA ARG A 104 3.37 6.02 14.67
C ARG A 104 2.47 7.26 14.66
N LYS A 105 2.95 8.38 14.14
CA LYS A 105 2.20 9.63 14.02
C LYS A 105 1.47 9.78 12.70
N VAL A 106 1.72 8.89 11.75
CA VAL A 106 1.01 8.90 10.46
C VAL A 106 -0.45 8.54 10.72
N ARG A 107 -1.34 9.36 10.19
CA ARG A 107 -2.79 9.13 10.23
C ARG A 107 -3.33 9.37 8.84
N PHE A 108 -4.02 8.38 8.33
CA PHE A 108 -4.73 8.50 7.07
C PHE A 108 -6.20 8.79 7.35
N GLY A 109 -6.75 9.79 6.65
CA GLY A 109 -8.18 10.04 6.62
C GLY A 109 -8.90 9.00 5.76
N GLY A 110 -10.22 8.97 5.86
CA GLY A 110 -11.06 8.07 5.08
C GLY A 110 -11.64 6.90 5.89
N GLU A 111 -12.38 6.03 5.21
CA GLU A 111 -12.99 4.85 5.80
C GLU A 111 -12.02 3.65 5.84
N PRO A 112 -12.20 2.67 6.74
CA PRO A 112 -11.45 1.42 6.71
C PRO A 112 -11.63 0.70 5.36
N LEU A 113 -10.54 0.10 4.83
CA LEU A 113 -10.60 -0.60 3.55
C LEU A 113 -11.66 -1.71 3.53
N LEU A 114 -11.73 -2.51 4.57
CA LEU A 114 -12.72 -3.60 4.64
C LEU A 114 -14.16 -3.08 4.58
N ASP A 115 -14.47 -1.98 5.27
CA ASP A 115 -15.81 -1.38 5.23
C ASP A 115 -16.13 -0.82 3.85
N HIS A 116 -15.13 -0.17 3.21
CA HIS A 116 -15.24 0.29 1.83
C HIS A 116 -15.54 -0.87 0.86
N LEU A 117 -14.80 -1.96 0.96
CA LEU A 117 -14.99 -3.13 0.11
C LEU A 117 -16.37 -3.76 0.31
N ARG A 118 -16.79 -4.00 1.56
CA ARG A 118 -18.11 -4.56 1.89
C ARG A 118 -19.23 -3.73 1.29
N ARG A 119 -19.17 -2.41 1.48
CA ARG A 119 -20.15 -1.47 0.95
C ARG A 119 -20.20 -1.49 -0.59
N THR A 120 -19.03 -1.45 -1.23
CA THR A 120 -18.95 -1.34 -2.69
C THR A 120 -19.18 -2.67 -3.43
N VAL A 121 -18.94 -3.82 -2.79
CA VAL A 121 -19.31 -5.14 -3.31
C VAL A 121 -20.81 -5.37 -3.19
N ALA A 122 -21.44 -4.92 -2.11
CA ALA A 122 -22.89 -5.05 -1.91
C ALA A 122 -23.71 -4.12 -2.84
N GLN A 123 -23.11 -3.08 -3.41
CA GLN A 123 -23.72 -2.12 -4.32
C GLN A 123 -23.02 -2.08 -5.68
N PRO A 124 -23.11 -3.15 -6.50
CA PRO A 124 -22.48 -3.18 -7.82
C PRO A 124 -23.25 -2.29 -8.79
N GLY A 125 -23.05 -0.96 -8.78
CA GLY A 125 -23.77 -0.10 -9.70
C GLY A 125 -23.60 1.41 -9.57
N THR A 126 -23.03 1.91 -8.49
CA THR A 126 -22.70 3.33 -8.37
C THR A 126 -21.22 3.58 -8.59
N GLY A 127 -20.75 3.33 -9.80
CA GLY A 127 -19.42 3.75 -10.22
C GLY A 127 -19.37 5.27 -10.16
N VAL A 128 -18.65 5.81 -9.18
CA VAL A 128 -18.23 7.21 -9.20
C VAL A 128 -17.21 7.32 -10.35
N SER A 129 -17.68 7.74 -11.52
CA SER A 129 -16.85 8.28 -12.58
C SER A 129 -16.32 9.63 -12.10
N GLY A 130 -15.31 9.59 -11.25
CA GLY A 130 -14.58 10.77 -10.80
C GLY A 130 -13.23 10.78 -11.48
N GLU A 131 -13.09 11.61 -12.50
CA GLU A 131 -11.78 12.12 -12.92
C GLU A 131 -11.20 12.91 -11.74
N GLY A 132 -10.66 12.19 -10.77
CA GLY A 132 -9.95 12.76 -9.63
C GLY A 132 -8.60 13.27 -10.10
N ARG A 133 -8.42 14.58 -10.17
CA ARG A 133 -7.09 15.20 -10.24
C ARG A 133 -6.20 14.58 -9.18
N ALA A 134 -5.09 14.01 -9.63
CA ALA A 134 -4.03 13.55 -8.76
C ALA A 134 -3.68 14.68 -7.77
N THR A 135 -4.00 14.49 -6.51
CA THR A 135 -3.57 15.41 -5.46
C THR A 135 -2.06 15.25 -5.33
N ARG A 136 -1.35 16.20 -5.91
CA ARG A 136 0.10 16.31 -5.86
C ARG A 136 0.53 16.37 -4.39
N TRP A 137 1.24 15.35 -3.94
CA TRP A 137 1.92 15.36 -2.64
C TRP A 137 3.01 16.42 -2.66
N LEU A 138 2.67 17.65 -2.26
CA LEU A 138 3.64 18.72 -2.08
C LEU A 138 4.42 18.44 -0.79
N GLY A 139 5.64 17.97 -0.96
CA GLY A 139 6.60 17.87 0.15
C GLY A 139 7.43 16.60 0.28
N TRP A 140 7.15 15.53 -0.48
CA TRP A 140 7.90 14.29 -0.39
C TRP A 140 8.86 14.14 -1.59
N ARG A 141 10.15 14.32 -1.34
CA ARG A 141 11.19 14.05 -2.34
C ARG A 141 11.52 12.55 -2.29
N GLY A 142 11.33 11.85 -3.39
CA GLY A 142 11.71 10.45 -3.56
C GLY A 142 10.52 9.53 -3.81
N ARG A 143 9.79 9.78 -4.89
CA ARG A 143 8.72 8.91 -5.40
C ARG A 143 9.36 7.86 -6.29
N ILE A 144 9.18 6.59 -5.98
CA ILE A 144 9.49 5.48 -6.87
C ILE A 144 8.14 4.89 -7.31
N THR A 145 7.89 4.84 -8.61
CA THR A 145 6.73 4.13 -9.15
C THR A 145 6.98 2.62 -9.13
N ALA A 146 5.91 1.82 -9.14
CA ALA A 146 6.02 0.36 -9.24
C ALA A 146 6.86 -0.08 -10.47
N GLU A 147 6.86 0.72 -11.52
CA GLU A 147 7.63 0.48 -12.73
C GLU A 147 9.13 0.75 -12.54
N GLU A 148 9.50 1.83 -11.85
CA GLU A 148 10.89 2.15 -11.52
C GLU A 148 11.50 1.13 -10.54
N ALA A 149 10.69 0.56 -9.65
CA ALA A 149 11.12 -0.51 -8.76
C ALA A 149 11.57 -1.78 -9.50
N ARG A 150 11.07 -2.01 -10.73
CA ARG A 150 11.44 -3.17 -11.57
C ARG A 150 12.62 -2.92 -12.49
N MET A 151 13.00 -1.67 -12.73
CA MET A 151 13.96 -1.30 -13.79
C MET A 151 15.39 -1.07 -13.31
N THR A 152 15.71 -1.30 -12.06
CA THR A 152 17.09 -1.16 -11.54
C THR A 152 17.75 -2.54 -11.51
N PRO A 153 18.52 -2.93 -12.55
CA PRO A 153 19.39 -4.10 -12.46
C PRO A 153 20.54 -3.78 -11.51
N GLY A 154 20.83 -4.74 -10.62
CA GLY A 154 22.01 -4.73 -9.76
C GLY A 154 23.33 -4.80 -10.54
#